data_1b7f6cbf2154ea7a2d6c866ed8054298
#
_entry.id   1b7f6cbf2154ea7a2d6c866ed8054298
#
_cell.length_a   1.000
_cell.length_b   1.000
_cell.length_c   1.000
_cell.angle_alpha   90.00
_cell.angle_beta   90.00
_cell.angle_gamma   90.00
#
_symmetry.space_group_name_H-M   'P 1'
#
loop_
_entity.id
_entity.type
_entity.pdbx_description
1 polymer ?
#
loop_
_entity_poly.entity_id
_entity_poly.type
_entity_poly.pdbx_seq_one_letter_code
_entity_poly.pdbx_strand_id
1 'polypeptide(L)'
;MRQERIKDRVLKRAARAWGFSDTEMETSFDPVVAMMLNALSYELEKVAHELEDSKTRVVERVLEIMFPEVTVGAKPARAIMHASPIDNNMKVSLQNQMTVTRRIHNIYNPLAPISKEIALSPTLEVKLSSAEVKYIAYERNLYEVSNLFYKDAVYDYKHSLPSGEVFLGIELKNANVSELEDLMLYIDIKNNHQKEMFHYYLKQMKCFQDNMPITVQEGYNVPVKHLDIENIINRKYTHLDEVMQEVNDYYFDNFYTLKGVLKSKPIKEYSSEYKYFENVTNNNDNPLIWIKMVFPESLIPQILDNVSFTANCFPVINKKRHTINKTLGDFLSYVALETDNSIYLDMDSVIDGFNNHYEIKEFQDSVIEEGNAVLRTGGVSRFDSRSASELLQNVLDLLKDESSSFAGLGKDFMNSSLVEINQLLASVEQQAKENSFLKSNAPYLMIKPKLNESIGKSFIINYWSTCAEEGNDLKAGTILESKDDLYFVSKESTLITNTVGGLNKQNNKDRILAYRTALLTRGRIVTFADIKAFSFNHFKTYIDDVKIEKGTRKEISVKAGFSRTVDIHIKTNQAEKESLSVTEWDYLCESFMKNLSSKSSNVFPYRLFIDS
;
A
#
# COMPACT_ATOMS: atom_id res chain seq x y z
N MET A 1 -34.46 -10.53 6.13
CA MET A 1 -35.26 -9.90 5.04
C MET A 1 -35.45 -10.75 3.78
N ARG A 2 -34.42 -11.34 3.13
CA ARG A 2 -34.61 -12.19 1.95
C ARG A 2 -35.22 -13.55 2.29
N GLN A 3 -34.75 -14.18 3.32
CA GLN A 3 -35.25 -15.45 3.82
C GLN A 3 -36.76 -15.40 4.10
N GLU A 4 -37.21 -14.38 4.80
CA GLU A 4 -38.63 -14.14 5.09
C GLU A 4 -39.45 -14.00 3.80
N ARG A 5 -38.93 -13.28 2.79
CA ARG A 5 -39.62 -13.12 1.50
C ARG A 5 -39.74 -14.41 0.71
N ILE A 6 -38.73 -15.27 0.72
CA ILE A 6 -38.76 -16.59 0.08
C ILE A 6 -39.73 -17.50 0.81
N LYS A 7 -39.63 -17.54 2.15
CA LYS A 7 -40.53 -18.26 3.03
C LYS A 7 -41.99 -17.87 2.78
N ASP A 8 -42.31 -16.58 2.83
CA ASP A 8 -43.68 -16.07 2.57
C ASP A 8 -44.18 -16.44 1.18
N ARG A 9 -43.31 -16.40 0.16
CA ARG A 9 -43.69 -16.78 -1.20
C ARG A 9 -43.96 -18.27 -1.32
N VAL A 10 -43.17 -19.11 -0.70
CA VAL A 10 -43.34 -20.56 -0.69
C VAL A 10 -44.62 -20.93 0.06
N LEU A 11 -44.81 -20.37 1.25
CA LEU A 11 -46.03 -20.57 2.05
C LEU A 11 -47.30 -20.13 1.32
N LYS A 12 -47.29 -18.94 0.69
CA LYS A 12 -48.41 -18.45 -0.12
C LYS A 12 -48.75 -19.34 -1.31
N ARG A 13 -47.73 -19.86 -1.99
CA ARG A 13 -47.95 -20.80 -3.11
C ARG A 13 -48.48 -22.14 -2.64
N ALA A 14 -47.95 -22.66 -1.53
CA ALA A 14 -48.43 -23.90 -0.94
C ALA A 14 -49.90 -23.78 -0.46
N ALA A 15 -50.23 -22.68 0.24
CA ALA A 15 -51.60 -22.40 0.67
C ALA A 15 -52.58 -22.32 -0.49
N ARG A 16 -52.24 -21.61 -1.58
CA ARG A 16 -53.08 -21.55 -2.77
C ARG A 16 -53.24 -22.90 -3.47
N ALA A 17 -52.18 -23.71 -3.52
CA ALA A 17 -52.23 -25.05 -4.11
C ALA A 17 -53.14 -25.99 -3.33
N TRP A 18 -53.27 -25.78 -2.01
CA TRP A 18 -54.13 -26.57 -1.13
C TRP A 18 -55.50 -25.94 -0.87
N GLY A 19 -55.80 -24.81 -1.48
CA GLY A 19 -57.10 -24.13 -1.42
C GLY A 19 -57.35 -23.38 -0.12
N PHE A 20 -56.31 -23.07 0.65
CA PHE A 20 -56.44 -22.21 1.83
C PHE A 20 -56.49 -20.73 1.47
N SER A 21 -57.26 -19.94 2.22
CA SER A 21 -57.30 -18.50 2.08
C SER A 21 -56.01 -17.81 2.64
N ASP A 22 -55.65 -16.66 2.07
CA ASP A 22 -54.43 -15.92 2.50
C ASP A 22 -54.50 -15.49 4.00
N THR A 23 -55.70 -15.48 4.63
CA THR A 23 -55.91 -15.13 6.04
C THR A 23 -55.72 -16.30 7.02
N GLU A 24 -55.77 -17.54 6.55
CA GLU A 24 -55.67 -18.74 7.36
C GLU A 24 -54.28 -19.42 7.30
N MET A 25 -53.33 -18.73 6.66
CA MET A 25 -52.01 -19.32 6.31
C MET A 25 -51.16 -19.76 7.51
N GLU A 26 -51.20 -19.06 8.63
CA GLU A 26 -50.31 -19.39 9.79
C GLU A 26 -50.85 -20.50 10.67
N THR A 27 -52.17 -20.74 10.64
CA THR A 27 -52.82 -21.70 11.55
C THR A 27 -53.25 -23.01 10.85
N SER A 28 -53.30 -23.04 9.54
CA SER A 28 -53.90 -24.15 8.78
C SER A 28 -52.91 -25.24 8.32
N PHE A 29 -51.61 -24.97 8.42
CA PHE A 29 -50.59 -25.98 8.08
C PHE A 29 -50.33 -26.94 9.22
N ASP A 30 -50.25 -28.24 8.91
CA ASP A 30 -49.70 -29.22 9.81
C ASP A 30 -48.27 -28.81 10.21
N PRO A 31 -47.88 -28.84 11.50
CA PRO A 31 -46.57 -28.44 11.97
C PRO A 31 -45.41 -29.13 11.23
N VAL A 32 -45.57 -30.37 10.81
CA VAL A 32 -44.56 -31.12 10.04
C VAL A 32 -44.41 -30.51 8.65
N VAL A 33 -45.52 -30.21 7.99
CA VAL A 33 -45.51 -29.58 6.66
C VAL A 33 -44.94 -28.16 6.73
N ALA A 34 -45.27 -27.38 7.75
CA ALA A 34 -44.71 -26.07 7.98
C ALA A 34 -43.18 -26.13 8.19
N MET A 35 -42.70 -27.17 8.91
CA MET A 35 -41.27 -27.40 9.11
C MET A 35 -40.56 -27.77 7.80
N MET A 36 -41.16 -28.63 6.99
CA MET A 36 -40.63 -29.02 5.65
C MET A 36 -40.59 -27.80 4.71
N LEU A 37 -41.61 -26.95 4.68
CA LEU A 37 -41.63 -25.74 3.87
C LEU A 37 -40.60 -24.71 4.35
N ASN A 38 -40.35 -24.64 5.65
CA ASN A 38 -39.28 -23.79 6.19
C ASN A 38 -37.89 -24.31 5.78
N ALA A 39 -37.65 -25.62 5.87
CA ALA A 39 -36.40 -26.24 5.44
C ALA A 39 -36.18 -26.04 3.93
N LEU A 40 -37.23 -26.23 3.11
CA LEU A 40 -37.17 -25.98 1.66
C LEU A 40 -36.89 -24.49 1.36
N SER A 41 -37.49 -23.58 2.14
CA SER A 41 -37.26 -22.15 1.97
C SER A 41 -35.81 -21.76 2.25
N TYR A 42 -35.19 -22.39 3.25
CA TYR A 42 -33.79 -22.21 3.58
C TYR A 42 -32.87 -22.71 2.45
N GLU A 43 -33.13 -23.91 1.92
CA GLU A 43 -32.36 -24.44 0.80
C GLU A 43 -32.51 -23.59 -0.49
N LEU A 44 -33.73 -23.12 -0.77
CA LEU A 44 -33.97 -22.22 -1.89
C LEU A 44 -33.27 -20.86 -1.73
N GLU A 45 -33.15 -20.35 -0.50
CA GLU A 45 -32.38 -19.14 -0.23
C GLU A 45 -30.89 -19.38 -0.48
N LYS A 46 -30.36 -20.52 -0.03
CA LYS A 46 -28.97 -20.91 -0.27
C LYS A 46 -28.67 -20.99 -1.77
N VAL A 47 -29.52 -21.66 -2.53
CA VAL A 47 -29.41 -21.75 -4.00
C VAL A 47 -29.50 -20.37 -4.66
N ALA A 48 -30.41 -19.51 -4.21
CA ALA A 48 -30.53 -18.16 -4.75
C ALA A 48 -29.28 -17.31 -4.47
N HIS A 49 -28.66 -17.48 -3.28
CA HIS A 49 -27.43 -16.81 -2.93
C HIS A 49 -26.24 -17.30 -3.77
N GLU A 50 -26.12 -18.61 -3.95
CA GLU A 50 -25.08 -19.23 -4.81
C GLU A 50 -25.20 -18.77 -6.27
N LEU A 51 -26.43 -18.61 -6.76
CA LEU A 51 -26.69 -18.16 -8.12
C LEU A 51 -26.33 -16.68 -8.33
N GLU A 52 -26.57 -15.83 -7.33
CA GLU A 52 -26.14 -14.43 -7.34
C GLU A 52 -24.61 -14.32 -7.23
N ASP A 53 -23.99 -15.09 -6.35
CA ASP A 53 -22.53 -15.13 -6.21
C ASP A 53 -21.88 -15.64 -7.50
N SER A 54 -22.45 -16.65 -8.15
CA SER A 54 -21.97 -17.15 -9.43
C SER A 54 -22.04 -16.10 -10.53
N LYS A 55 -23.15 -15.34 -10.63
CA LYS A 55 -23.26 -14.21 -11.57
C LYS A 55 -22.22 -13.14 -11.30
N THR A 56 -22.05 -12.78 -10.05
CA THR A 56 -21.05 -11.77 -9.63
C THR A 56 -19.65 -12.23 -10.01
N ARG A 57 -19.30 -13.50 -9.76
CA ARG A 57 -17.99 -14.07 -10.14
C ARG A 57 -17.74 -14.05 -11.65
N VAL A 58 -18.75 -14.38 -12.46
CA VAL A 58 -18.62 -14.33 -13.92
C VAL A 58 -18.37 -12.90 -14.39
N VAL A 59 -19.15 -11.94 -13.87
CA VAL A 59 -18.97 -10.52 -14.20
C VAL A 59 -17.58 -10.03 -13.76
N GLU A 60 -17.15 -10.36 -12.55
CA GLU A 60 -15.81 -10.03 -12.04
C GLU A 60 -14.71 -10.60 -12.94
N ARG A 61 -14.84 -11.87 -13.36
CA ARG A 61 -13.84 -12.51 -14.22
C ARG A 61 -13.76 -11.86 -15.60
N VAL A 62 -14.90 -11.51 -16.18
CA VAL A 62 -14.93 -10.78 -17.46
C VAL A 62 -14.28 -9.41 -17.30
N LEU A 63 -14.55 -8.72 -16.20
CA LEU A 63 -13.98 -7.40 -15.92
C LEU A 63 -12.47 -7.46 -15.65
N GLU A 64 -11.98 -8.47 -14.94
CA GLU A 64 -10.53 -8.71 -14.75
C GLU A 64 -9.80 -8.92 -16.08
N ILE A 65 -10.42 -9.67 -17.01
CA ILE A 65 -9.84 -9.89 -18.33
C ILE A 65 -9.84 -8.61 -19.16
N MET A 66 -10.90 -7.80 -19.05
CA MET A 66 -11.05 -6.56 -19.81
C MET A 66 -10.21 -5.41 -19.24
N PHE A 67 -10.01 -5.37 -17.93
CA PHE A 67 -9.34 -4.30 -17.20
C PHE A 67 -8.34 -4.84 -16.17
N PRO A 68 -7.26 -5.48 -16.62
CA PRO A 68 -6.23 -6.02 -15.73
C PRO A 68 -5.51 -4.92 -14.92
N GLU A 69 -5.62 -3.65 -15.34
CA GLU A 69 -5.01 -2.50 -14.68
C GLU A 69 -5.75 -2.07 -13.40
N VAL A 70 -6.95 -2.60 -13.14
CA VAL A 70 -7.71 -2.26 -11.94
C VAL A 70 -7.21 -3.09 -10.77
N THR A 71 -6.30 -2.52 -9.99
CA THR A 71 -5.77 -3.16 -8.80
C THR A 71 -6.82 -3.21 -7.70
N VAL A 72 -7.27 -4.41 -7.38
CA VAL A 72 -8.24 -4.70 -6.29
C VAL A 72 -7.58 -5.26 -5.04
N GLY A 73 -6.26 -5.37 -5.05
CA GLY A 73 -5.45 -5.88 -3.95
C GLY A 73 -5.42 -4.95 -2.73
N ALA A 74 -4.89 -5.45 -1.62
CA ALA A 74 -4.61 -4.61 -0.47
C ALA A 74 -3.51 -3.60 -0.82
N LYS A 75 -3.64 -2.37 -0.32
CA LYS A 75 -2.61 -1.34 -0.44
C LYS A 75 -1.84 -1.22 0.89
N PRO A 76 -0.51 -1.25 0.87
CA PRO A 76 0.30 -1.02 2.06
C PRO A 76 0.24 0.44 2.51
N ALA A 77 0.33 0.67 3.81
CA ALA A 77 0.54 2.00 4.37
C ALA A 77 1.92 2.53 3.96
N ARG A 78 2.03 3.83 3.77
CA ARG A 78 3.23 4.53 3.30
C ARG A 78 3.63 5.68 4.21
N ALA A 79 4.91 6.01 4.24
CA ALA A 79 5.47 7.13 4.98
C ALA A 79 6.83 7.54 4.42
N ILE A 80 7.36 8.65 4.93
CA ILE A 80 8.78 9.02 4.78
C ILE A 80 9.52 8.62 6.05
N MET A 81 10.65 7.99 5.88
CA MET A 81 11.54 7.58 6.96
C MET A 81 12.91 8.24 6.79
N HIS A 82 13.50 8.61 7.92
CA HIS A 82 14.90 8.98 8.03
C HIS A 82 15.69 7.81 8.61
N ALA A 83 16.91 7.59 8.11
CA ALA A 83 17.83 6.64 8.71
C ALA A 83 19.28 7.16 8.64
N SER A 84 20.01 7.06 9.73
CA SER A 84 21.43 7.42 9.78
C SER A 84 22.27 6.21 9.37
N PRO A 85 23.05 6.28 8.27
CA PRO A 85 23.93 5.20 7.86
C PRO A 85 25.18 5.16 8.74
N ILE A 86 25.76 3.96 8.93
CA ILE A 86 27.05 3.79 9.61
C ILE A 86 28.18 4.31 8.72
N ASP A 87 28.12 3.96 7.43
CA ASP A 87 29.14 4.32 6.45
C ASP A 87 28.61 5.38 5.46
N ASN A 88 29.52 6.22 4.95
CA ASN A 88 29.19 7.18 3.92
C ASN A 88 28.90 6.48 2.57
N ASN A 89 27.96 7.00 1.79
CA ASN A 89 27.51 6.46 0.49
C ASN A 89 26.92 5.04 0.56
N MET A 90 26.31 4.71 1.68
CA MET A 90 25.61 3.45 1.84
C MET A 90 24.37 3.37 0.95
N LYS A 91 24.17 2.22 0.29
CA LYS A 91 22.96 1.95 -0.49
C LYS A 91 21.93 1.22 0.36
N VAL A 92 20.75 1.78 0.43
CA VAL A 92 19.58 1.12 1.01
C VAL A 92 18.93 0.23 -0.06
N SER A 93 18.70 -1.03 0.28
CA SER A 93 18.06 -2.02 -0.60
C SER A 93 16.56 -2.08 -0.36
N LEU A 94 15.79 -2.47 -1.38
CA LEU A 94 14.35 -2.76 -1.27
C LEU A 94 14.01 -3.86 -0.25
N GLN A 95 15.01 -4.68 0.11
CA GLN A 95 14.87 -5.80 1.04
C GLN A 95 15.11 -5.42 2.51
N ASN A 96 15.72 -4.26 2.79
CA ASN A 96 15.93 -3.79 4.15
C ASN A 96 14.59 -3.62 4.87
N GLN A 97 14.51 -4.09 6.11
CA GLN A 97 13.31 -4.03 6.92
C GLN A 97 13.57 -3.31 8.24
N MET A 98 12.73 -2.33 8.51
CA MET A 98 12.66 -1.65 9.80
C MET A 98 11.34 -2.00 10.46
N THR A 99 11.37 -2.36 11.72
CA THR A 99 10.21 -2.86 12.43
C THR A 99 9.85 -2.03 13.64
N VAL A 100 8.56 -1.99 13.92
CA VAL A 100 8.01 -1.40 15.14
C VAL A 100 6.92 -2.31 15.68
N THR A 101 6.89 -2.46 16.99
CA THR A 101 5.84 -3.23 17.66
C THR A 101 4.71 -2.30 18.08
N ARG A 102 3.53 -2.49 17.49
CA ARG A 102 2.30 -1.79 17.86
C ARG A 102 1.45 -2.65 18.77
N ARG A 103 0.96 -2.09 19.86
CA ARG A 103 -0.02 -2.72 20.73
C ARG A 103 -1.42 -2.39 20.21
N ILE A 104 -2.15 -3.40 19.76
CA ILE A 104 -3.52 -3.27 19.27
C ILE A 104 -4.47 -3.68 20.39
N HIS A 105 -5.50 -2.86 20.64
CA HIS A 105 -6.49 -3.16 21.67
C HIS A 105 -7.29 -4.40 21.26
N ASN A 106 -7.30 -5.41 22.11
CA ASN A 106 -8.10 -6.60 21.88
C ASN A 106 -9.53 -6.35 22.36
N ILE A 107 -10.49 -6.26 21.43
CA ILE A 107 -11.91 -6.01 21.73
C ILE A 107 -12.48 -7.14 22.62
N TYR A 108 -11.98 -8.38 22.45
CA TYR A 108 -12.48 -9.55 23.19
C TYR A 108 -11.80 -9.70 24.57
N ASN A 109 -10.61 -9.17 24.76
CA ASN A 109 -9.88 -9.20 26.03
C ASN A 109 -9.05 -7.93 26.22
N PRO A 110 -9.64 -6.86 26.82
CA PRO A 110 -8.96 -5.58 27.02
C PRO A 110 -7.69 -5.66 27.87
N LEU A 111 -7.55 -6.69 28.70
CA LEU A 111 -6.39 -6.90 29.60
C LEU A 111 -5.20 -7.56 28.90
N ALA A 112 -5.40 -8.13 27.72
CA ALA A 112 -4.34 -8.75 26.92
C ALA A 112 -4.25 -8.09 25.53
N PRO A 113 -3.56 -6.96 25.38
CA PRO A 113 -3.36 -6.32 24.09
C PRO A 113 -2.54 -7.24 23.18
N ILE A 114 -2.96 -7.31 21.92
CA ILE A 114 -2.22 -8.05 20.90
C ILE A 114 -1.06 -7.15 20.44
N SER A 115 0.17 -7.62 20.59
CA SER A 115 1.32 -6.94 20.00
C SER A 115 1.53 -7.43 18.57
N LYS A 116 1.49 -6.51 17.62
CA LYS A 116 1.74 -6.79 16.20
C LYS A 116 3.00 -6.09 15.74
N GLU A 117 3.89 -6.84 15.10
CA GLU A 117 5.07 -6.30 14.46
C GLU A 117 4.69 -5.72 13.10
N ILE A 118 4.94 -4.43 12.89
CA ILE A 118 4.74 -3.73 11.63
C ILE A 118 6.10 -3.51 11.00
N ALA A 119 6.34 -4.08 9.83
CA ALA A 119 7.56 -3.91 9.07
C ALA A 119 7.38 -2.84 7.99
N LEU A 120 8.33 -1.94 7.87
CA LEU A 120 8.43 -0.93 6.83
C LEU A 120 9.67 -1.21 5.99
N SER A 121 9.55 -1.13 4.67
CA SER A 121 10.67 -1.33 3.75
C SER A 121 10.70 -0.25 2.68
N PRO A 122 11.88 0.10 2.15
CA PRO A 122 12.03 1.12 1.10
C PRO A 122 11.26 0.77 -0.18
N THR A 123 10.85 1.81 -0.93
CA THR A 123 10.20 1.66 -2.24
C THR A 123 11.17 1.82 -3.40
N LEU A 124 12.35 2.37 -3.14
CA LEU A 124 13.43 2.53 -4.12
C LEU A 124 14.78 2.36 -3.44
N GLU A 125 15.79 2.02 -4.24
CA GLU A 125 17.17 2.01 -3.76
C GLU A 125 17.65 3.46 -3.69
N VAL A 126 18.19 3.88 -2.54
CA VAL A 126 18.75 5.23 -2.35
C VAL A 126 20.15 5.14 -1.78
N LYS A 127 20.95 6.17 -2.07
CA LYS A 127 22.24 6.36 -1.42
C LYS A 127 22.07 7.30 -0.24
N LEU A 128 22.48 6.87 0.93
CA LEU A 128 22.53 7.68 2.13
C LEU A 128 23.97 8.15 2.37
N SER A 129 24.09 9.31 3.01
CA SER A 129 25.38 9.92 3.36
C SER A 129 25.47 10.12 4.87
N SER A 130 26.68 10.18 5.43
CA SER A 130 26.88 10.49 6.84
C SER A 130 26.69 11.98 7.16
N ALA A 131 25.66 12.59 6.58
CA ALA A 131 25.37 14.01 6.65
C ALA A 131 24.00 14.26 7.29
N GLU A 132 23.89 15.28 8.13
CA GLU A 132 22.66 15.72 8.75
C GLU A 132 22.50 17.23 8.68
N VAL A 133 21.28 17.73 8.43
CA VAL A 133 20.99 19.16 8.45
C VAL A 133 20.91 19.60 9.92
N LYS A 134 21.91 20.33 10.39
CA LYS A 134 22.00 20.76 11.79
C LYS A 134 21.56 22.22 11.97
N TYR A 135 21.89 23.08 11.04
CA TYR A 135 21.59 24.51 11.14
C TYR A 135 20.82 25.01 9.93
N ILE A 136 19.87 25.92 10.18
CA ILE A 136 19.09 26.61 9.16
C ILE A 136 19.10 28.10 9.52
N ALA A 137 19.53 28.97 8.60
CA ALA A 137 19.48 30.41 8.80
C ALA A 137 18.68 31.11 7.71
N TYR A 138 17.76 31.98 8.11
CA TYR A 138 17.00 32.88 7.24
C TYR A 138 16.60 34.14 8.03
N GLU A 139 16.36 35.22 7.34
CA GLU A 139 16.11 36.56 7.90
C GLU A 139 17.19 36.98 8.91
N ARG A 140 16.89 36.98 10.19
CA ARG A 140 17.81 37.38 11.27
C ARG A 140 18.21 36.22 12.16
N ASN A 141 17.58 35.06 12.00
CA ASN A 141 17.69 33.97 12.95
C ASN A 141 18.49 32.81 12.38
N LEU A 142 19.33 32.26 13.23
CA LEU A 142 19.94 30.94 13.07
C LEU A 142 19.21 29.97 13.97
N TYR A 143 18.71 28.92 13.39
CA TYR A 143 18.03 27.83 14.07
C TYR A 143 18.91 26.58 14.08
N GLU A 144 18.97 25.92 15.21
CA GLU A 144 19.49 24.56 15.31
C GLU A 144 18.32 23.58 15.19
N VAL A 145 18.50 22.54 14.35
CA VAL A 145 17.51 21.48 14.16
C VAL A 145 17.76 20.40 15.20
N SER A 146 16.85 20.26 16.14
CA SER A 146 16.87 19.22 17.15
C SER A 146 15.86 18.11 16.83
N ASN A 147 16.29 16.86 16.95
CA ASN A 147 15.47 15.66 16.71
C ASN A 147 14.71 15.65 15.37
N LEU A 148 15.27 16.22 14.30
CA LEU A 148 14.70 16.30 12.93
C LEU A 148 13.42 17.14 12.79
N PHE A 149 12.75 17.52 13.89
CA PHE A 149 11.42 18.15 13.87
C PHE A 149 11.36 19.56 14.42
N TYR A 150 12.25 19.89 15.34
CA TYR A 150 12.22 21.14 16.08
C TYR A 150 13.33 22.07 15.60
N LYS A 151 12.99 23.36 15.48
CA LYS A 151 13.91 24.44 15.16
C LYS A 151 14.02 25.33 16.40
N ASP A 152 15.16 25.28 17.05
CA ASP A 152 15.45 26.11 18.20
C ASP A 152 16.29 27.30 17.78
N ALA A 153 15.83 28.53 18.04
CA ALA A 153 16.58 29.73 17.69
C ALA A 153 17.82 29.85 18.59
N VAL A 154 19.00 29.79 17.99
CA VAL A 154 20.29 29.84 18.73
C VAL A 154 20.87 31.26 18.69
N TYR A 155 20.72 31.95 17.56
CA TYR A 155 21.28 33.28 17.35
C TYR A 155 20.31 34.19 16.62
N ASP A 156 20.21 35.46 17.09
CA ASP A 156 19.56 36.56 16.40
C ASP A 156 20.64 37.54 15.92
N TYR A 157 20.75 37.72 14.62
CA TYR A 157 21.75 38.60 14.00
C TYR A 157 21.25 40.04 13.91
N LYS A 158 22.17 41.02 14.15
CA LYS A 158 21.85 42.44 14.06
C LYS A 158 21.41 42.86 12.65
N HIS A 159 21.90 42.18 11.63
CA HIS A 159 21.60 42.47 10.22
C HIS A 159 20.78 41.31 9.63
N SER A 160 19.72 41.67 8.92
CA SER A 160 18.90 40.70 8.21
C SER A 160 19.66 40.16 7.00
N LEU A 161 19.60 38.83 6.82
CA LEU A 161 20.01 38.20 5.57
C LEU A 161 19.10 38.66 4.42
N PRO A 162 19.58 38.66 3.17
CA PRO A 162 18.77 39.04 2.01
C PRO A 162 17.47 38.22 1.93
N SER A 163 16.39 38.89 1.49
CA SER A 163 15.10 38.23 1.34
C SER A 163 15.19 37.10 0.31
N GLY A 164 14.63 35.94 0.65
CA GLY A 164 14.63 34.73 -0.20
C GLY A 164 15.92 33.90 -0.12
N GLU A 165 16.88 34.26 0.73
CA GLU A 165 18.08 33.48 0.95
C GLU A 165 17.95 32.61 2.23
N VAL A 166 18.28 31.34 2.10
CA VAL A 166 18.29 30.37 3.19
C VAL A 166 19.65 29.68 3.21
N PHE A 167 20.30 29.64 4.36
CA PHE A 167 21.57 28.95 4.53
C PHE A 167 21.34 27.65 5.32
N LEU A 168 21.84 26.55 4.77
CA LEU A 168 21.83 25.25 5.44
C LEU A 168 23.25 24.89 5.92
N GLY A 169 23.39 24.60 7.20
CA GLY A 169 24.60 24.03 7.80
C GLY A 169 24.43 22.52 7.94
N ILE A 170 25.17 21.77 7.13
CA ILE A 170 25.13 20.31 7.09
C ILE A 170 26.31 19.76 7.87
N GLU A 171 26.04 19.02 8.92
CA GLU A 171 27.04 18.37 9.75
C GLU A 171 27.44 17.03 9.17
N LEU A 172 28.74 16.74 9.12
CA LEU A 172 29.28 15.44 8.76
C LEU A 172 29.53 14.63 10.03
N LYS A 173 28.70 13.63 10.33
CA LYS A 173 28.85 12.78 11.52
C LYS A 173 30.15 11.97 11.55
N ASN A 174 30.77 11.77 10.40
CA ASN A 174 32.05 11.09 10.29
C ASN A 174 33.16 12.11 9.99
N ALA A 175 34.01 12.37 10.96
CA ALA A 175 35.11 13.35 10.87
C ALA A 175 36.14 13.04 9.76
N ASN A 176 36.21 11.80 9.28
CA ASN A 176 37.11 11.39 8.21
C ASN A 176 36.56 11.71 6.81
N VAL A 177 35.30 12.14 6.72
CA VAL A 177 34.63 12.47 5.46
C VAL A 177 34.68 13.98 5.29
N SER A 178 35.37 14.44 4.24
CA SER A 178 35.44 15.88 3.90
C SER A 178 34.61 16.26 2.68
N GLU A 179 34.08 15.27 1.96
CA GLU A 179 33.35 15.46 0.72
C GLU A 179 32.07 14.61 0.70
N LEU A 180 31.00 15.18 0.17
CA LEU A 180 29.72 14.51 -0.07
C LEU A 180 29.40 14.51 -1.56
N GLU A 181 28.96 13.39 -2.08
CA GLU A 181 28.48 13.27 -3.45
C GLU A 181 26.95 13.18 -3.47
N ASP A 182 26.32 13.94 -4.36
CA ASP A 182 24.89 13.84 -4.69
C ASP A 182 23.96 13.83 -3.45
N LEU A 183 24.02 14.89 -2.65
CA LEU A 183 23.21 15.00 -1.44
C LEU A 183 21.73 15.12 -1.75
N MET A 184 20.92 14.20 -1.26
CA MET A 184 19.47 14.22 -1.37
C MET A 184 18.85 14.84 -0.12
N LEU A 185 17.99 15.82 -0.34
CA LEU A 185 17.24 16.53 0.70
C LEU A 185 15.75 16.25 0.54
N TYR A 186 15.10 15.95 1.64
CA TYR A 186 13.64 15.95 1.76
C TYR A 186 13.20 17.29 2.32
N ILE A 187 12.31 17.98 1.60
CA ILE A 187 11.80 19.29 1.94
C ILE A 187 10.29 19.20 2.10
N ASP A 188 9.80 19.50 3.28
CA ASP A 188 8.38 19.41 3.59
C ASP A 188 7.88 20.69 4.24
N ILE A 189 6.60 20.98 4.04
CA ILE A 189 5.89 22.13 4.63
C ILE A 189 4.69 21.64 5.43
N LYS A 190 4.63 22.00 6.69
CA LYS A 190 3.55 21.60 7.62
C LYS A 190 2.20 22.25 7.28
N ASN A 191 2.19 23.35 6.53
CA ASN A 191 0.96 24.08 6.19
C ASN A 191 0.45 23.71 4.80
N ASN A 192 -0.59 22.88 4.73
CA ASN A 192 -1.18 22.40 3.48
C ASN A 192 -1.67 23.54 2.55
N HIS A 193 -2.17 24.64 3.11
CA HIS A 193 -2.66 25.78 2.29
C HIS A 193 -1.56 26.51 1.52
N GLN A 194 -0.31 26.41 1.99
CA GLN A 194 0.84 27.07 1.35
C GLN A 194 1.67 26.11 0.51
N LYS A 195 1.34 24.81 0.51
CA LYS A 195 2.12 23.75 -0.12
C LYS A 195 2.28 23.96 -1.64
N GLU A 196 1.20 24.23 -2.37
CA GLU A 196 1.25 24.47 -3.82
C GLU A 196 2.15 25.66 -4.19
N MET A 197 2.02 26.75 -3.44
CA MET A 197 2.84 27.95 -3.65
C MET A 197 4.30 27.69 -3.33
N PHE A 198 4.59 26.96 -2.26
CA PHE A 198 5.96 26.64 -1.87
C PHE A 198 6.64 25.70 -2.87
N HIS A 199 5.95 24.66 -3.36
CA HIS A 199 6.47 23.79 -4.42
C HIS A 199 6.76 24.55 -5.73
N TYR A 200 5.96 25.57 -6.06
CA TYR A 200 6.25 26.44 -7.19
C TYR A 200 7.57 27.22 -7.01
N TYR A 201 7.86 27.70 -5.81
CA TYR A 201 9.13 28.38 -5.50
C TYR A 201 10.30 27.39 -5.42
N LEU A 202 10.11 26.19 -4.91
CA LEU A 202 11.13 25.14 -4.87
C LEU A 202 11.67 24.79 -6.26
N LYS A 203 10.79 24.71 -7.26
CA LYS A 203 11.20 24.45 -8.67
C LYS A 203 12.08 25.55 -9.27
N GLN A 204 12.08 26.74 -8.69
CA GLN A 204 12.90 27.88 -9.13
C GLN A 204 14.11 28.12 -8.23
N MET A 205 14.31 27.30 -7.21
CA MET A 205 15.40 27.39 -6.25
C MET A 205 16.75 27.21 -6.94
N LYS A 206 17.72 28.03 -6.56
CA LYS A 206 19.13 27.91 -6.96
C LYS A 206 19.97 27.65 -5.72
N CYS A 207 20.90 26.72 -5.81
CA CYS A 207 21.80 26.40 -4.71
C CYS A 207 23.25 26.78 -5.05
N PHE A 208 23.97 27.23 -4.04
CA PHE A 208 25.36 27.63 -4.17
C PHE A 208 26.15 27.08 -2.97
N GLN A 209 27.35 26.61 -3.24
CA GLN A 209 28.36 26.45 -2.20
C GLN A 209 29.38 27.56 -2.36
N ASP A 210 29.41 28.45 -1.40
CA ASP A 210 30.15 29.71 -1.53
C ASP A 210 29.64 30.50 -2.76
N ASN A 211 30.45 30.76 -3.77
CA ASN A 211 30.06 31.41 -5.03
C ASN A 211 29.89 30.41 -6.19
N MET A 212 30.07 29.11 -5.93
CA MET A 212 29.94 28.08 -6.96
C MET A 212 28.50 27.57 -7.05
N PRO A 213 27.86 27.62 -8.21
CA PRO A 213 26.52 27.11 -8.38
C PRO A 213 26.53 25.57 -8.29
N ILE A 214 25.55 25.03 -7.57
CA ILE A 214 25.29 23.60 -7.46
C ILE A 214 24.12 23.27 -8.38
N THR A 215 24.25 22.19 -9.15
CA THR A 215 23.15 21.70 -9.97
C THR A 215 22.09 21.05 -9.09
N VAL A 216 20.88 21.58 -9.12
CA VAL A 216 19.73 21.03 -8.39
C VAL A 216 18.92 20.16 -9.35
N GLN A 217 18.69 18.92 -8.98
CA GLN A 217 17.80 17.98 -9.68
C GLN A 217 16.56 17.73 -8.84
N GLU A 218 15.37 17.87 -9.45
CA GLU A 218 14.13 17.46 -8.80
C GLU A 218 14.10 15.93 -8.65
N GLY A 219 13.61 15.42 -7.51
CA GLY A 219 13.47 14.01 -7.22
C GLY A 219 14.68 13.38 -6.53
N TYR A 220 14.75 12.07 -6.66
CA TYR A 220 15.69 11.20 -5.94
C TYR A 220 17.09 11.19 -6.55
N ASN A 221 18.08 10.79 -5.75
CA ASN A 221 19.49 10.68 -6.20
C ASN A 221 19.77 9.43 -7.07
N VAL A 222 18.78 8.61 -7.31
CA VAL A 222 18.81 7.45 -8.20
C VAL A 222 17.69 7.56 -9.23
N PRO A 223 17.87 7.01 -10.45
CA PRO A 223 16.81 7.02 -11.45
C PRO A 223 15.65 6.15 -10.97
N VAL A 224 14.44 6.72 -10.95
CA VAL A 224 13.21 5.97 -10.73
C VAL A 224 12.93 5.16 -11.99
N LYS A 225 12.74 3.85 -11.84
CA LYS A 225 12.30 3.02 -12.96
C LYS A 225 10.83 3.36 -13.26
N HIS A 226 10.60 4.07 -14.35
CA HIS A 226 9.23 4.27 -14.83
C HIS A 226 8.71 2.98 -15.48
N LEU A 227 7.42 2.74 -15.32
CA LEU A 227 6.74 1.62 -15.96
C LEU A 227 6.72 1.85 -17.48
N ASP A 228 7.50 1.09 -18.23
CA ASP A 228 7.46 1.13 -19.68
C ASP A 228 6.17 0.52 -20.22
N ILE A 229 5.56 1.16 -21.21
CA ILE A 229 4.31 0.70 -21.83
C ILE A 229 4.43 -0.73 -22.36
N GLU A 230 5.57 -1.10 -22.92
CA GLU A 230 5.83 -2.48 -23.39
C GLU A 230 5.78 -3.51 -22.25
N ASN A 231 6.33 -3.15 -21.10
CA ASN A 231 6.34 -4.02 -19.93
C ASN A 231 4.95 -4.12 -19.28
N ILE A 232 4.15 -3.04 -19.31
CA ILE A 232 2.75 -3.07 -18.88
C ILE A 232 1.95 -4.02 -19.76
N ILE A 233 2.08 -3.91 -21.09
CA ILE A 233 1.38 -4.78 -22.05
C ILE A 233 1.81 -6.25 -21.88
N ASN A 234 3.09 -6.50 -21.65
CA ASN A 234 3.64 -7.83 -21.45
C ASN A 234 3.44 -8.39 -20.04
N ARG A 235 2.72 -7.70 -19.15
CA ARG A 235 2.47 -8.09 -17.75
C ARG A 235 3.73 -8.47 -16.98
N LYS A 236 4.81 -7.72 -17.20
CA LYS A 236 6.09 -7.92 -16.47
C LYS A 236 6.12 -7.21 -15.12
N TYR A 237 5.13 -6.37 -14.83
CA TYR A 237 5.02 -5.67 -13.57
C TYR A 237 4.05 -6.35 -12.63
N THR A 238 4.42 -6.37 -11.37
CA THR A 238 3.61 -6.91 -10.30
C THR A 238 2.76 -5.80 -9.65
N HIS A 239 1.74 -6.18 -8.89
CA HIS A 239 0.95 -5.23 -8.09
C HIS A 239 1.83 -4.41 -7.14
N LEU A 240 2.86 -5.02 -6.56
CA LEU A 240 3.80 -4.33 -5.68
C LEU A 240 4.59 -3.24 -6.42
N ASP A 241 5.03 -3.51 -7.66
CA ASP A 241 5.77 -2.53 -8.47
C ASP A 241 4.90 -1.30 -8.76
N GLU A 242 3.61 -1.48 -9.08
CA GLU A 242 2.67 -0.37 -9.31
C GLU A 242 2.48 0.46 -8.05
N VAL A 243 2.31 -0.20 -6.89
CA VAL A 243 2.15 0.50 -5.61
C VAL A 243 3.43 1.25 -5.23
N MET A 244 4.61 0.65 -5.41
CA MET A 244 5.89 1.33 -5.13
C MET A 244 6.06 2.56 -6.02
N GLN A 245 5.70 2.46 -7.30
CA GLN A 245 5.74 3.61 -8.19
C GLN A 245 4.75 4.70 -7.78
N GLU A 246 3.50 4.35 -7.47
CA GLU A 246 2.50 5.32 -6.95
C GLU A 246 3.03 6.09 -5.73
N VAL A 247 3.75 5.40 -4.83
CA VAL A 247 4.34 6.02 -3.64
C VAL A 247 5.51 6.93 -4.01
N ASN A 248 6.39 6.49 -4.90
CA ASN A 248 7.53 7.29 -5.35
C ASN A 248 7.08 8.54 -6.08
N ASP A 249 6.07 8.46 -6.95
CA ASP A 249 5.50 9.61 -7.65
C ASP A 249 4.78 10.57 -6.68
N TYR A 250 4.14 10.01 -5.63
CA TYR A 250 3.47 10.84 -4.62
C TYR A 250 4.44 11.74 -3.85
N TYR A 251 5.61 11.23 -3.48
CA TYR A 251 6.60 12.00 -2.71
C TYR A 251 7.65 12.70 -3.58
N PHE A 252 7.66 12.51 -4.89
CA PHE A 252 8.70 13.00 -5.81
C PHE A 252 8.96 14.51 -5.68
N ASP A 253 7.90 15.33 -5.61
CA ASP A 253 7.98 16.79 -5.53
C ASP A 253 8.60 17.30 -4.20
N ASN A 254 8.73 16.42 -3.20
CA ASN A 254 9.33 16.77 -1.91
C ASN A 254 10.84 16.49 -1.86
N PHE A 255 11.40 15.79 -2.85
CA PHE A 255 12.80 15.45 -2.89
C PHE A 255 13.57 16.31 -3.88
N TYR A 256 14.76 16.75 -3.46
CA TYR A 256 15.68 17.52 -4.29
C TYR A 256 17.09 16.98 -4.08
N THR A 257 17.79 16.68 -5.17
CA THR A 257 19.16 16.17 -5.14
C THR A 257 20.11 17.26 -5.58
N LEU A 258 21.06 17.60 -4.72
CA LEU A 258 22.17 18.51 -5.01
C LEU A 258 23.29 17.70 -5.67
N LYS A 259 23.42 17.85 -7.00
CA LYS A 259 24.37 17.11 -7.81
C LYS A 259 25.77 17.69 -7.74
N GLY A 260 26.77 16.81 -7.60
CA GLY A 260 28.17 17.18 -7.57
C GLY A 260 28.83 16.90 -6.21
N VAL A 261 30.08 17.30 -6.09
CA VAL A 261 30.86 17.09 -4.88
C VAL A 261 30.81 18.34 -4.00
N LEU A 262 30.23 18.20 -2.82
CA LEU A 262 30.18 19.22 -1.79
C LEU A 262 31.37 19.01 -0.83
N LYS A 263 32.17 20.05 -0.61
CA LYS A 263 33.39 19.96 0.20
C LYS A 263 33.23 20.72 1.51
N SER A 264 33.65 20.10 2.60
CA SER A 264 33.81 20.83 3.86
C SER A 264 35.03 21.74 3.76
N LYS A 265 34.84 23.01 4.10
CA LYS A 265 35.90 24.03 4.14
C LYS A 265 35.88 24.73 5.50
N PRO A 266 37.04 25.20 6.00
CA PRO A 266 37.09 26.11 7.15
C PRO A 266 36.27 27.37 6.84
N ILE A 267 35.52 27.88 7.83
CA ILE A 267 34.64 29.05 7.62
C ILE A 267 35.37 30.29 7.08
N LYS A 268 36.68 30.39 7.39
CA LYS A 268 37.54 31.51 6.92
C LYS A 268 37.78 31.51 5.44
N GLU A 269 37.60 30.38 4.76
CA GLU A 269 37.76 30.22 3.32
C GLU A 269 36.48 30.52 2.54
N TYR A 270 35.34 30.63 3.24
CA TYR A 270 34.08 31.05 2.63
C TYR A 270 34.04 32.56 2.42
N SER A 271 33.18 33.04 1.52
CA SER A 271 32.96 34.46 1.26
C SER A 271 32.46 35.19 2.52
N SER A 272 32.49 36.53 2.46
CA SER A 272 32.15 37.38 3.61
C SER A 272 30.73 37.18 4.14
N GLU A 273 29.84 36.66 3.32
CA GLU A 273 28.44 36.35 3.69
C GLU A 273 28.35 35.25 4.75
N TYR A 274 29.27 34.30 4.77
CA TYR A 274 29.29 33.20 5.72
C TYR A 274 29.97 33.51 7.06
N LYS A 275 30.59 34.70 7.22
CA LYS A 275 31.20 35.11 8.48
C LYS A 275 30.22 35.21 9.64
N TYR A 276 28.94 35.41 9.34
CA TYR A 276 27.88 35.38 10.35
C TYR A 276 27.82 34.03 11.11
N PHE A 277 28.27 32.93 10.52
CA PHE A 277 28.20 31.60 11.09
C PHE A 277 29.51 31.14 11.79
N GLU A 278 30.52 32.02 11.91
CA GLU A 278 31.85 31.71 12.44
C GLU A 278 31.77 31.15 13.86
N ASN A 279 30.98 31.77 14.74
CA ASN A 279 30.85 31.35 16.14
C ASN A 279 30.30 29.94 16.28
N VAL A 280 29.33 29.58 15.43
CA VAL A 280 28.66 28.26 15.46
C VAL A 280 29.56 27.19 14.85
N THR A 281 30.23 27.54 13.74
CA THR A 281 31.14 26.60 13.06
C THR A 281 32.36 26.26 13.92
N ASN A 282 32.93 27.26 14.62
CA ASN A 282 34.09 27.04 15.48
C ASN A 282 33.77 26.26 16.77
N ASN A 283 32.51 26.30 17.21
CA ASN A 283 32.07 25.60 18.43
C ASN A 283 31.54 24.18 18.13
N ASN A 284 31.46 23.78 16.85
CA ASN A 284 31.02 22.46 16.47
C ASN A 284 32.20 21.49 16.37
N ASP A 285 32.09 20.30 16.97
CA ASP A 285 33.13 19.29 16.97
C ASP A 285 33.34 18.62 15.61
N ASN A 286 32.25 18.55 14.80
CA ASN A 286 32.24 17.93 13.49
C ASN A 286 32.36 18.98 12.39
N PRO A 287 32.91 18.61 11.21
CA PRO A 287 32.99 19.53 10.06
C PRO A 287 31.60 19.86 9.52
N LEU A 288 31.41 21.15 9.16
CA LEU A 288 30.17 21.67 8.59
C LEU A 288 30.36 22.05 7.11
N ILE A 289 29.35 21.73 6.31
CA ILE A 289 29.21 22.20 4.94
C ILE A 289 28.09 23.23 4.91
N TRP A 290 28.40 24.45 4.46
CA TRP A 290 27.40 25.51 4.30
C TRP A 290 26.93 25.58 2.85
N ILE A 291 25.60 25.57 2.66
CA ILE A 291 24.93 25.69 1.36
C ILE A 291 23.97 26.86 1.42
N LYS A 292 24.07 27.75 0.43
CA LYS A 292 23.14 28.87 0.22
C LYS A 292 22.08 28.46 -0.77
N MET A 293 20.83 28.53 -0.37
CA MET A 293 19.66 28.36 -1.23
C MET A 293 19.04 29.72 -1.51
N VAL A 294 18.82 30.02 -2.77
CA VAL A 294 18.23 31.29 -3.21
C VAL A 294 16.87 31.00 -3.84
N PHE A 295 15.84 31.51 -3.21
CA PHE A 295 14.46 31.50 -3.69
C PHE A 295 14.11 32.81 -4.39
N PRO A 296 13.05 32.85 -5.24
CA PRO A 296 12.53 34.10 -5.76
C PRO A 296 12.16 35.10 -4.65
N GLU A 297 12.42 36.39 -4.87
CA GLU A 297 12.13 37.47 -3.90
C GLU A 297 10.66 37.55 -3.45
N SER A 298 9.74 36.93 -4.21
CA SER A 298 8.31 36.84 -3.89
C SER A 298 7.98 35.83 -2.80
N LEU A 299 8.95 35.04 -2.36
CA LEU A 299 8.75 34.10 -1.24
C LEU A 299 8.57 34.90 0.06
N ILE A 300 7.45 34.66 0.74
CA ILE A 300 7.16 35.28 2.03
C ILE A 300 7.97 34.52 3.10
N PRO A 301 8.86 35.19 3.86
CA PRO A 301 9.75 34.51 4.83
C PRO A 301 9.04 33.67 5.89
N GLN A 302 7.84 34.07 6.33
CA GLN A 302 7.04 33.31 7.32
C GLN A 302 6.66 31.89 6.84
N ILE A 303 6.74 31.63 5.53
CA ILE A 303 6.55 30.27 5.00
C ILE A 303 7.66 29.35 5.49
N LEU A 304 8.89 29.86 5.58
CA LEU A 304 10.07 29.10 5.98
C LEU A 304 10.01 28.62 7.44
N ASP A 305 9.21 29.24 8.30
CA ASP A 305 8.98 28.78 9.68
C ASP A 305 8.36 27.39 9.72
N ASN A 306 7.51 27.10 8.72
CA ASN A 306 6.80 25.83 8.60
C ASN A 306 7.51 24.79 7.69
N VAL A 307 8.65 25.14 7.09
CA VAL A 307 9.41 24.25 6.20
C VAL A 307 10.46 23.51 6.98
N SER A 308 10.59 22.21 6.75
CA SER A 308 11.66 21.36 7.26
C SER A 308 12.56 20.89 6.12
N PHE A 309 13.87 20.85 6.40
CA PHE A 309 14.89 20.32 5.51
C PHE A 309 15.56 19.14 6.21
N THR A 310 15.52 17.96 5.60
CA THR A 310 16.07 16.76 6.21
C THR A 310 16.87 15.98 5.17
N ALA A 311 18.06 15.52 5.51
CA ALA A 311 18.85 14.59 4.69
C ALA A 311 18.50 13.14 5.05
N ASN A 312 18.99 12.19 4.27
CA ASN A 312 18.84 10.75 4.54
C ASN A 312 17.40 10.26 4.71
N CYS A 313 16.47 10.88 3.99
CA CYS A 313 15.07 10.47 3.97
C CYS A 313 14.76 9.69 2.71
N PHE A 314 13.85 8.72 2.83
CA PHE A 314 13.36 7.94 1.69
C PHE A 314 11.93 7.44 1.96
N PRO A 315 11.14 7.20 0.89
CA PRO A 315 9.81 6.66 1.03
C PRO A 315 9.85 5.18 1.39
N VAL A 316 8.94 4.80 2.31
CA VAL A 316 8.77 3.43 2.78
C VAL A 316 7.32 3.00 2.69
N ILE A 317 7.09 1.70 2.55
CA ILE A 317 5.78 1.07 2.60
C ILE A 317 5.75 -0.06 3.62
N ASN A 318 4.57 -0.33 4.15
CA ASN A 318 4.35 -1.44 5.04
C ASN A 318 4.38 -2.76 4.26
N LYS A 319 5.55 -3.40 4.20
CA LYS A 319 5.72 -4.74 3.64
C LYS A 319 6.68 -5.56 4.49
N LYS A 320 6.29 -6.83 4.76
CA LYS A 320 7.09 -7.81 5.50
C LYS A 320 7.50 -8.94 4.57
N ARG A 321 8.78 -9.27 4.54
CA ARG A 321 9.30 -10.40 3.77
C ARG A 321 9.12 -11.69 4.54
N HIS A 322 8.64 -12.71 3.85
CA HIS A 322 8.56 -14.07 4.32
C HIS A 322 9.44 -14.97 3.45
N THR A 323 10.10 -15.92 4.07
CA THR A 323 10.93 -16.91 3.40
C THR A 323 10.53 -18.30 3.86
N ILE A 324 10.11 -19.14 2.93
CA ILE A 324 9.80 -20.55 3.17
C ILE A 324 10.88 -21.39 2.53
N ASN A 325 11.51 -22.25 3.33
CA ASN A 325 12.43 -23.29 2.85
C ASN A 325 11.69 -24.63 2.87
N LYS A 326 11.47 -25.22 1.71
CA LYS A 326 10.72 -26.48 1.60
C LYS A 326 11.37 -27.44 0.61
N THR A 327 11.45 -28.69 0.99
CA THR A 327 11.84 -29.77 0.07
C THR A 327 10.58 -30.26 -0.65
N LEU A 328 10.59 -30.23 -1.97
CA LEU A 328 9.46 -30.64 -2.82
C LEU A 328 9.72 -32.02 -3.43
N GLY A 329 8.64 -32.73 -3.73
CA GLY A 329 8.70 -34.01 -4.45
C GLY A 329 8.94 -33.84 -5.96
N ASP A 330 9.07 -34.96 -6.68
CA ASP A 330 9.30 -34.96 -8.15
C ASP A 330 8.08 -34.53 -8.96
N PHE A 331 6.92 -34.49 -8.34
CA PHE A 331 5.66 -34.11 -8.97
C PHE A 331 5.24 -32.69 -8.60
N LEU A 332 4.14 -32.24 -9.18
CA LEU A 332 3.53 -30.96 -8.85
C LEU A 332 3.32 -30.83 -7.34
N SER A 333 3.93 -29.84 -6.75
CA SER A 333 3.88 -29.59 -5.32
C SER A 333 3.14 -28.30 -5.01
N TYR A 334 2.39 -28.31 -3.90
CA TYR A 334 1.61 -27.17 -3.42
C TYR A 334 2.25 -26.58 -2.17
N VAL A 335 2.43 -25.27 -2.14
CA VAL A 335 2.98 -24.54 -0.99
C VAL A 335 2.02 -23.43 -0.61
N ALA A 336 1.44 -23.51 0.58
CA ALA A 336 0.63 -22.43 1.12
C ALA A 336 1.53 -21.26 1.55
N LEU A 337 1.12 -20.04 1.23
CA LEU A 337 1.82 -18.81 1.58
C LEU A 337 1.19 -18.22 2.84
N GLU A 338 1.65 -18.68 4.00
CA GLU A 338 1.14 -18.25 5.31
C GLU A 338 1.68 -16.86 5.66
N THR A 339 0.84 -15.99 6.20
CA THR A 339 1.15 -14.57 6.41
C THR A 339 0.88 -14.07 7.83
N ASP A 340 0.96 -14.89 8.86
CA ASP A 340 0.87 -14.49 10.29
C ASP A 340 -0.16 -13.38 10.57
N ASN A 341 -1.40 -13.52 10.16
CA ASN A 341 -2.48 -12.52 10.26
C ASN A 341 -2.23 -11.22 9.47
N SER A 342 -1.32 -11.22 8.50
CA SER A 342 -1.17 -10.15 7.52
C SER A 342 -1.78 -10.55 6.17
N ILE A 343 -1.92 -9.59 5.27
CA ILE A 343 -2.50 -9.83 3.95
C ILE A 343 -1.35 -10.10 2.97
N TYR A 344 -1.44 -11.18 2.19
CA TYR A 344 -0.52 -11.42 1.10
C TYR A 344 -0.51 -10.24 0.12
N LEU A 345 0.68 -9.79 -0.26
CA LEU A 345 0.88 -8.65 -1.16
C LEU A 345 1.37 -9.10 -2.53
N ASP A 346 2.54 -9.77 -2.58
CA ASP A 346 3.16 -10.18 -3.84
C ASP A 346 4.23 -11.25 -3.65
N MET A 347 4.62 -11.90 -4.76
CA MET A 347 5.77 -12.80 -4.79
C MET A 347 7.05 -12.03 -5.08
N ASP A 348 8.15 -12.40 -4.40
CA ASP A 348 9.49 -11.87 -4.67
C ASP A 348 10.28 -12.81 -5.59
N SER A 349 10.50 -14.04 -5.17
CA SER A 349 11.28 -15.01 -5.94
C SER A 349 11.01 -16.46 -5.51
N VAL A 350 11.21 -17.36 -6.44
CA VAL A 350 11.23 -18.82 -6.21
C VAL A 350 12.54 -19.35 -6.76
N ILE A 351 13.37 -19.90 -5.88
CA ILE A 351 14.73 -20.32 -6.19
C ILE A 351 14.89 -21.76 -5.75
N ASP A 352 15.50 -22.61 -6.60
CA ASP A 352 15.83 -23.98 -6.22
C ASP A 352 17.21 -24.08 -5.54
N GLY A 353 17.57 -25.27 -5.07
CA GLY A 353 18.83 -25.54 -4.40
C GLY A 353 20.08 -25.34 -5.29
N PHE A 354 19.93 -25.17 -6.60
CA PHE A 354 20.98 -24.85 -7.56
C PHE A 354 21.03 -23.36 -7.95
N ASN A 355 20.26 -22.52 -7.26
CA ASN A 355 20.13 -21.10 -7.54
C ASN A 355 19.45 -20.78 -8.90
N ASN A 356 18.65 -21.70 -9.45
CA ASN A 356 17.83 -21.40 -10.61
C ASN A 356 16.58 -20.66 -10.19
N HIS A 357 16.27 -19.56 -10.88
CA HIS A 357 15.04 -18.80 -10.68
C HIS A 357 13.91 -19.41 -11.50
N TYR A 358 12.77 -19.60 -10.86
CA TYR A 358 11.54 -20.08 -11.48
C TYR A 358 10.69 -18.90 -11.91
N GLU A 359 10.15 -18.95 -13.14
CA GLU A 359 9.23 -17.94 -13.63
C GLU A 359 7.88 -18.07 -12.91
N ILE A 360 7.42 -16.98 -12.31
CA ILE A 360 6.15 -16.92 -11.58
C ILE A 360 5.08 -16.49 -12.56
N LYS A 361 4.12 -17.38 -12.82
CA LYS A 361 2.96 -17.09 -13.70
C LYS A 361 1.71 -17.03 -12.85
N GLU A 362 0.85 -16.06 -13.14
CA GLU A 362 -0.52 -16.12 -12.64
C GLU A 362 -1.26 -17.27 -13.34
N PHE A 363 -2.23 -17.84 -12.62
CA PHE A 363 -2.96 -19.01 -13.12
C PHE A 363 -3.62 -18.73 -14.47
N GLN A 364 -3.16 -19.46 -15.47
CA GLN A 364 -3.84 -19.66 -16.75
C GLN A 364 -4.27 -21.13 -16.83
N ASP A 365 -5.40 -21.43 -17.48
CA ASP A 365 -5.94 -22.82 -17.60
C ASP A 365 -5.03 -23.81 -18.38
N SER A 366 -3.77 -23.46 -18.58
CA SER A 366 -2.76 -24.26 -19.28
C SER A 366 -2.04 -25.24 -18.34
N VAL A 367 -1.57 -26.33 -18.91
CA VAL A 367 -0.73 -27.32 -18.23
C VAL A 367 0.51 -26.62 -17.68
N ILE A 368 0.81 -26.84 -16.40
CA ILE A 368 1.99 -26.25 -15.74
C ILE A 368 3.23 -26.91 -16.38
N GLU A 369 4.04 -26.09 -17.03
CA GLU A 369 5.31 -26.51 -17.61
C GLU A 369 6.38 -26.73 -16.53
N GLU A 370 7.35 -27.59 -16.82
CA GLU A 370 8.48 -27.82 -15.94
C GLU A 370 9.34 -26.55 -15.78
N GLY A 371 9.73 -26.26 -14.56
CA GLY A 371 10.53 -25.06 -14.26
C GLY A 371 9.72 -23.79 -14.06
N ASN A 372 8.38 -23.87 -14.03
CA ASN A 372 7.48 -22.76 -13.72
C ASN A 372 6.82 -22.92 -12.36
N ALA A 373 6.54 -21.77 -11.76
CA ALA A 373 5.76 -21.64 -10.54
C ALA A 373 4.45 -20.90 -10.88
N VAL A 374 3.31 -21.43 -10.45
CA VAL A 374 2.00 -20.84 -10.72
C VAL A 374 1.40 -20.39 -9.41
N LEU A 375 1.15 -19.08 -9.29
CA LEU A 375 0.50 -18.48 -8.13
C LEU A 375 -1.01 -18.58 -8.27
N ARG A 376 -1.68 -19.07 -7.21
CA ARG A 376 -3.12 -19.01 -7.07
C ARG A 376 -3.50 -18.12 -5.89
N THR A 377 -4.08 -16.99 -6.18
CA THR A 377 -4.65 -16.07 -5.18
C THR A 377 -6.13 -16.37 -5.01
N GLY A 378 -6.57 -16.54 -3.76
CA GLY A 378 -8.00 -16.72 -3.47
C GLY A 378 -8.80 -15.47 -3.82
N GLY A 379 -9.97 -15.64 -4.44
CA GLY A 379 -10.93 -14.55 -4.69
C GLY A 379 -11.82 -14.75 -5.89
N VAL A 380 -11.28 -14.97 -7.07
CA VAL A 380 -12.05 -15.25 -8.31
C VAL A 380 -11.75 -16.64 -8.85
N SER A 381 -10.71 -17.27 -8.34
CA SER A 381 -10.39 -18.66 -8.65
C SER A 381 -11.40 -19.62 -7.98
N ARG A 382 -11.67 -20.73 -8.63
CA ARG A 382 -12.63 -21.81 -8.31
C ARG A 382 -12.66 -22.34 -6.87
N PHE A 383 -11.79 -21.87 -5.99
CA PHE A 383 -11.69 -22.31 -4.60
C PHE A 383 -11.91 -21.13 -3.64
N ASP A 384 -13.17 -20.83 -3.39
CA ASP A 384 -13.56 -20.31 -2.09
C ASP A 384 -13.32 -21.44 -1.08
N SER A 385 -12.55 -21.21 -0.02
CA SER A 385 -12.26 -22.21 1.00
C SER A 385 -13.53 -22.77 1.62
N ARG A 386 -14.59 -21.98 1.67
CA ARG A 386 -15.92 -22.39 2.12
C ARG A 386 -16.58 -23.35 1.13
N SER A 387 -16.54 -23.03 -0.19
CA SER A 387 -17.06 -23.94 -1.21
C SER A 387 -16.24 -25.20 -1.35
N ALA A 388 -14.91 -25.15 -1.13
CA ALA A 388 -14.06 -26.35 -1.14
C ALA A 388 -14.36 -27.26 0.05
N SER A 389 -14.58 -26.71 1.24
CA SER A 389 -14.99 -27.47 2.42
C SER A 389 -16.37 -28.09 2.23
N GLU A 390 -17.35 -27.33 1.73
CA GLU A 390 -18.70 -27.83 1.44
C GLU A 390 -18.68 -28.88 0.33
N LEU A 391 -17.90 -28.71 -0.73
CA LEU A 391 -17.74 -29.68 -1.81
C LEU A 391 -17.08 -30.97 -1.30
N LEU A 392 -16.04 -30.85 -0.48
CA LEU A 392 -15.39 -32.02 0.14
C LEU A 392 -16.37 -32.74 1.04
N GLN A 393 -17.17 -32.03 1.82
CA GLN A 393 -18.18 -32.60 2.70
C GLN A 393 -19.29 -33.29 1.90
N ASN A 394 -19.78 -32.67 0.82
CA ASN A 394 -20.76 -33.28 -0.07
C ASN A 394 -20.21 -34.54 -0.76
N VAL A 395 -18.94 -34.55 -1.19
CA VAL A 395 -18.30 -35.73 -1.78
C VAL A 395 -18.15 -36.83 -0.75
N LEU A 396 -17.76 -36.48 0.49
CA LEU A 396 -17.65 -37.44 1.60
C LEU A 396 -19.02 -38.05 1.94
N ASP A 397 -20.09 -37.26 2.00
CA ASP A 397 -21.44 -37.73 2.28
C ASP A 397 -21.96 -38.62 1.15
N LEU A 398 -21.72 -38.21 -0.11
CA LEU A 398 -22.10 -39.02 -1.28
C LEU A 398 -21.35 -40.37 -1.32
N LEU A 399 -20.07 -40.36 -1.01
CA LEU A 399 -19.29 -41.60 -0.91
C LEU A 399 -19.73 -42.49 0.26
N LYS A 400 -20.17 -41.92 1.39
CA LYS A 400 -20.76 -42.66 2.51
C LYS A 400 -22.10 -43.30 2.12
N ASP A 401 -22.97 -42.57 1.44
CA ASP A 401 -24.27 -43.04 0.98
C ASP A 401 -24.12 -44.17 -0.04
N GLU A 402 -23.24 -44.02 -1.02
CA GLU A 402 -22.93 -45.04 -2.00
C GLU A 402 -22.32 -46.30 -1.34
N SER A 403 -21.37 -46.10 -0.40
CA SER A 403 -20.77 -47.24 0.33
C SER A 403 -21.79 -48.00 1.16
N SER A 404 -22.77 -47.34 1.77
CA SER A 404 -23.86 -47.94 2.51
C SER A 404 -24.83 -48.71 1.60
N SER A 405 -25.10 -48.18 0.40
CA SER A 405 -25.90 -48.82 -0.64
C SER A 405 -25.25 -50.12 -1.15
N PHE A 406 -23.92 -50.10 -1.36
CA PHE A 406 -23.16 -51.28 -1.76
C PHE A 406 -23.05 -52.34 -0.65
N ALA A 407 -23.00 -51.95 0.64
CA ALA A 407 -23.00 -52.88 1.76
C ALA A 407 -24.30 -53.71 1.81
N GLY A 408 -25.43 -53.17 1.32
CA GLY A 408 -26.72 -53.88 1.19
C GLY A 408 -26.76 -54.99 0.12
N LEU A 409 -25.77 -55.00 -0.81
CA LEU A 409 -25.74 -55.97 -1.93
C LEU A 409 -25.09 -57.33 -1.62
N GLY A 410 -24.60 -57.56 -0.40
CA GLY A 410 -24.34 -58.90 0.19
C GLY A 410 -23.23 -59.74 -0.45
N LYS A 411 -22.20 -59.17 -1.04
CA LYS A 411 -21.03 -59.90 -1.53
C LYS A 411 -19.81 -59.68 -0.62
N ASP A 412 -19.35 -60.74 0.02
CA ASP A 412 -18.24 -60.70 1.01
C ASP A 412 -16.93 -60.10 0.51
N PHE A 413 -16.67 -60.14 -0.80
CA PHE A 413 -15.49 -59.55 -1.41
C PHE A 413 -15.52 -58.02 -1.37
N MET A 414 -16.68 -57.41 -1.48
CA MET A 414 -16.81 -55.91 -1.46
C MET A 414 -16.77 -55.37 -0.03
N ASN A 415 -17.10 -56.15 0.98
CA ASN A 415 -17.12 -55.67 2.37
C ASN A 415 -15.74 -55.26 2.90
N SER A 416 -14.67 -55.98 2.54
CA SER A 416 -13.31 -55.64 2.97
C SER A 416 -12.83 -54.32 2.34
N SER A 417 -13.07 -54.11 1.04
CA SER A 417 -12.72 -52.89 0.33
C SER A 417 -13.56 -51.68 0.77
N LEU A 418 -14.84 -51.89 1.11
CA LEU A 418 -15.72 -50.87 1.67
C LEU A 418 -15.32 -50.43 3.07
N VAL A 419 -14.85 -51.38 3.91
CA VAL A 419 -14.30 -51.04 5.23
C VAL A 419 -13.04 -50.19 5.09
N GLU A 420 -12.16 -50.54 4.14
CA GLU A 420 -10.93 -49.79 3.89
C GLU A 420 -11.25 -48.36 3.34
N ILE A 421 -12.20 -48.24 2.43
CA ILE A 421 -12.69 -46.95 1.93
C ILE A 421 -13.29 -46.10 3.07
N ASN A 422 -14.11 -46.69 3.93
CA ASN A 422 -14.70 -45.98 5.07
C ASN A 422 -13.65 -45.55 6.10
N GLN A 423 -12.59 -46.33 6.31
CA GLN A 423 -11.46 -45.93 7.17
C GLN A 423 -10.67 -44.76 6.55
N LEU A 424 -10.41 -44.80 5.23
CA LEU A 424 -9.77 -43.73 4.51
C LEU A 424 -10.62 -42.43 4.52
N LEU A 425 -11.93 -42.54 4.29
CA LEU A 425 -12.87 -41.44 4.40
C LEU A 425 -12.89 -40.81 5.79
N ALA A 426 -12.92 -41.65 6.86
CA ALA A 426 -12.87 -41.16 8.24
C ALA A 426 -11.54 -40.44 8.53
N SER A 427 -10.41 -40.93 8.01
CA SER A 427 -9.11 -40.29 8.18
C SER A 427 -9.03 -38.94 7.44
N VAL A 428 -9.59 -38.85 6.22
CA VAL A 428 -9.67 -37.61 5.44
C VAL A 428 -10.59 -36.60 6.13
N GLU A 429 -11.74 -37.05 6.68
CA GLU A 429 -12.65 -36.18 7.43
C GLU A 429 -12.00 -35.65 8.71
N GLN A 430 -11.25 -36.48 9.44
CA GLN A 430 -10.49 -36.04 10.61
C GLN A 430 -9.39 -35.07 10.24
N GLN A 431 -8.61 -35.32 9.18
CA GLN A 431 -7.59 -34.40 8.68
C GLN A 431 -8.20 -33.09 8.18
N ALA A 432 -9.36 -33.11 7.55
CA ALA A 432 -10.07 -31.91 7.11
C ALA A 432 -10.59 -31.06 8.30
N LYS A 433 -10.98 -31.71 9.41
CA LYS A 433 -11.38 -31.01 10.65
C LYS A 433 -10.20 -30.48 11.45
N GLU A 434 -9.10 -31.21 11.50
CA GLU A 434 -7.88 -30.82 12.22
C GLU A 434 -7.06 -29.77 11.47
N ASN A 435 -7.03 -29.82 10.14
CA ASN A 435 -6.34 -28.87 9.33
C ASN A 435 -7.18 -27.58 9.17
N SER A 436 -6.78 -26.55 9.93
CA SER A 436 -7.29 -25.18 9.78
C SER A 436 -7.04 -24.58 8.36
N PHE A 437 -6.37 -25.32 7.48
CA PHE A 437 -6.12 -24.96 6.06
C PHE A 437 -7.41 -24.63 5.29
N LEU A 438 -8.52 -25.24 5.61
CA LEU A 438 -9.82 -24.96 4.97
C LEU A 438 -10.45 -23.63 5.42
N LYS A 439 -9.91 -23.00 6.49
CA LYS A 439 -10.37 -21.69 6.98
C LYS A 439 -9.51 -20.53 6.50
N SER A 440 -8.37 -20.79 5.87
CA SER A 440 -7.42 -19.77 5.42
C SER A 440 -7.62 -19.50 3.93
N ASN A 441 -8.01 -18.27 3.60
CA ASN A 441 -7.97 -17.74 2.22
C ASN A 441 -6.51 -17.41 1.78
N ALA A 442 -5.53 -18.12 2.32
CA ALA A 442 -4.13 -17.91 1.98
C ALA A 442 -3.89 -18.31 0.51
N PRO A 443 -3.20 -17.49 -0.25
CA PRO A 443 -2.76 -17.88 -1.58
C PRO A 443 -1.79 -19.05 -1.49
N TYR A 444 -1.73 -19.83 -2.56
CA TYR A 444 -0.80 -20.95 -2.63
C TYR A 444 -0.06 -20.97 -3.95
N LEU A 445 1.15 -21.49 -3.89
CA LEU A 445 2.03 -21.64 -5.03
C LEU A 445 2.07 -23.08 -5.48
N MET A 446 1.91 -23.33 -6.78
CA MET A 446 2.09 -24.62 -7.41
C MET A 446 3.41 -24.60 -8.15
N ILE A 447 4.32 -25.52 -7.81
CA ILE A 447 5.65 -25.62 -8.41
C ILE A 447 5.78 -26.97 -9.09
N LYS A 448 6.20 -26.97 -10.35
CA LYS A 448 6.59 -28.17 -11.08
C LYS A 448 8.11 -28.16 -11.27
N PRO A 449 8.85 -28.97 -10.47
CA PRO A 449 10.30 -29.04 -10.57
C PRO A 449 10.75 -29.54 -11.94
N LYS A 450 11.97 -29.19 -12.35
CA LYS A 450 12.62 -29.77 -13.55
C LYS A 450 13.04 -31.20 -13.27
N LEU A 451 12.63 -32.15 -14.12
CA LEU A 451 12.77 -33.60 -13.91
C LEU A 451 14.22 -34.12 -13.92
N ASN A 452 15.17 -33.35 -14.45
CA ASN A 452 16.54 -33.87 -14.72
C ASN A 452 17.55 -33.64 -13.58
N GLU A 453 17.15 -33.06 -12.45
CA GLU A 453 18.08 -32.70 -11.39
C GLU A 453 17.72 -33.43 -10.09
N SER A 454 18.37 -34.56 -9.85
CA SER A 454 18.11 -35.45 -8.71
C SER A 454 18.55 -34.92 -7.33
N ILE A 455 19.12 -33.71 -7.24
CA ILE A 455 19.72 -33.20 -5.99
C ILE A 455 19.18 -31.84 -5.54
N GLY A 456 18.36 -31.14 -6.31
CA GLY A 456 17.95 -29.77 -6.02
C GLY A 456 16.50 -29.58 -5.57
N LYS A 457 15.97 -30.54 -4.80
CA LYS A 457 14.55 -30.49 -4.38
C LYS A 457 14.24 -29.50 -3.25
N SER A 458 15.22 -28.78 -2.73
CA SER A 458 15.00 -27.72 -1.76
C SER A 458 14.69 -26.42 -2.48
N PHE A 459 13.59 -25.79 -2.11
CA PHE A 459 13.14 -24.52 -2.68
C PHE A 459 13.13 -23.44 -1.62
N ILE A 460 13.63 -22.26 -1.99
CA ILE A 460 13.52 -21.03 -1.23
C ILE A 460 12.45 -20.18 -1.90
N ILE A 461 11.37 -19.94 -1.20
CA ILE A 461 10.21 -19.18 -1.68
C ILE A 461 10.13 -17.90 -0.88
N ASN A 462 10.32 -16.75 -1.54
CA ASN A 462 10.24 -15.44 -0.95
C ASN A 462 8.98 -14.71 -1.42
N TYR A 463 8.25 -14.11 -0.48
CA TYR A 463 7.05 -13.35 -0.78
C TYR A 463 6.84 -12.22 0.24
N TRP A 464 5.98 -11.29 -0.11
CA TRP A 464 5.67 -10.10 0.67
C TRP A 464 4.25 -10.15 1.23
N SER A 465 4.09 -9.65 2.44
CA SER A 465 2.79 -9.40 3.07
C SER A 465 2.69 -7.99 3.60
N THR A 466 1.48 -7.50 3.84
CA THR A 466 1.20 -6.19 4.41
C THR A 466 0.18 -6.26 5.52
N CYS A 467 0.26 -5.33 6.47
CA CYS A 467 -0.76 -5.12 7.49
C CYS A 467 -1.89 -4.18 6.99
N ALA A 468 -1.75 -3.62 5.78
CA ALA A 468 -2.73 -2.72 5.15
C ALA A 468 -3.20 -1.59 6.10
N GLU A 469 -4.52 -1.47 6.40
CA GLU A 469 -5.08 -0.45 7.28
C GLU A 469 -4.50 -0.45 8.69
N GLU A 470 -4.13 -1.61 9.24
CA GLU A 470 -3.51 -1.68 10.57
C GLU A 470 -2.11 -1.06 10.61
N GLY A 471 -1.49 -0.87 9.44
CA GLY A 471 -0.23 -0.15 9.27
C GLY A 471 -0.36 1.36 9.29
N ASN A 472 -1.58 1.93 9.24
CA ASN A 472 -1.82 3.37 9.30
C ASN A 472 -1.61 3.93 10.71
N ASP A 473 -1.53 5.26 10.81
CA ASP A 473 -1.45 6.03 12.06
C ASP A 473 -0.25 5.73 12.96
N LEU A 474 0.84 5.21 12.43
CA LEU A 474 2.12 5.32 13.12
C LEU A 474 2.57 6.78 13.05
N LYS A 475 2.82 7.37 14.21
CA LYS A 475 3.11 8.81 14.31
C LYS A 475 4.52 9.14 13.86
N ALA A 476 4.67 10.32 13.25
CA ALA A 476 5.98 10.93 13.05
C ALA A 476 6.76 10.97 14.37
N GLY A 477 8.07 10.73 14.30
CA GLY A 477 8.93 10.58 15.50
C GLY A 477 8.97 9.16 16.07
N THR A 478 8.21 8.20 15.53
CA THR A 478 8.32 6.80 15.94
C THR A 478 9.68 6.23 15.55
N ILE A 479 10.41 5.70 16.52
CA ILE A 479 11.71 5.05 16.30
C ILE A 479 11.46 3.62 15.82
N LEU A 480 12.19 3.22 14.79
CA LEU A 480 12.12 1.90 14.18
C LEU A 480 13.40 1.12 14.48
N GLU A 481 13.26 -0.18 14.69
CA GLU A 481 14.39 -1.08 14.87
C GLU A 481 14.74 -1.73 13.53
N SER A 482 16.00 -1.65 13.12
CA SER A 482 16.47 -2.34 11.92
C SER A 482 16.68 -3.82 12.22
N LYS A 483 16.24 -4.70 11.32
CA LYS A 483 16.62 -6.13 11.38
C LYS A 483 18.06 -6.37 10.92
N ASP A 484 18.61 -5.42 10.17
CA ASP A 484 19.97 -5.47 9.62
C ASP A 484 20.86 -4.47 10.37
N ASP A 485 21.21 -4.76 11.62
CA ASP A 485 22.02 -3.89 12.52
C ASP A 485 23.39 -3.48 11.95
N LEU A 486 23.85 -4.13 10.88
CA LEU A 486 25.13 -3.85 10.23
C LEU A 486 25.14 -2.55 9.39
N TYR A 487 23.98 -2.00 9.09
CA TYR A 487 23.86 -0.92 8.11
C TYR A 487 23.46 0.42 8.71
N PHE A 488 22.68 0.43 9.77
CA PHE A 488 22.10 1.64 10.34
C PHE A 488 22.51 1.84 11.78
N VAL A 489 22.65 3.10 12.18
CA VAL A 489 22.90 3.44 13.58
C VAL A 489 21.67 3.07 14.41
N SER A 490 21.87 2.28 15.45
CA SER A 490 20.80 1.83 16.33
C SER A 490 20.01 3.01 16.90
N LYS A 491 18.68 2.95 16.85
CA LYS A 491 17.72 3.96 17.33
C LYS A 491 17.72 5.31 16.59
N GLU A 492 18.45 5.45 15.49
CA GLU A 492 18.42 6.66 14.66
C GLU A 492 17.55 6.52 13.40
N SER A 493 16.83 5.40 13.25
CA SER A 493 15.82 5.23 12.21
C SER A 493 14.47 5.73 12.72
N THR A 494 13.91 6.78 12.09
CA THR A 494 12.74 7.48 12.60
C THR A 494 11.77 7.83 11.48
N LEU A 495 10.45 7.72 11.73
CA LEU A 495 9.43 8.20 10.81
C LEU A 495 9.39 9.73 10.79
N ILE A 496 9.46 10.32 9.60
CA ILE A 496 9.32 11.77 9.40
C ILE A 496 7.85 12.15 9.25
N THR A 497 7.06 11.32 8.57
CA THR A 497 5.63 11.53 8.39
C THR A 497 4.83 10.42 9.07
N ASN A 498 3.56 10.69 9.36
CA ASN A 498 2.65 9.63 9.79
C ASN A 498 2.47 8.61 8.67
N THR A 499 2.26 7.34 9.03
CA THR A 499 1.90 6.32 8.04
C THR A 499 0.44 6.49 7.62
N VAL A 500 0.19 6.51 6.31
CA VAL A 500 -1.14 6.74 5.72
C VAL A 500 -1.34 5.87 4.47
N GLY A 501 -2.57 5.76 4.01
CA GLY A 501 -2.92 5.18 2.71
C GLY A 501 -2.94 3.65 2.67
N GLY A 502 -2.82 2.98 3.81
CA GLY A 502 -3.05 1.53 3.91
C GLY A 502 -4.52 1.20 3.74
N LEU A 503 -4.84 0.27 2.85
CA LEU A 503 -6.21 -0.16 2.56
C LEU A 503 -6.27 -1.69 2.52
N ASN A 504 -7.27 -2.25 3.17
CA ASN A 504 -7.56 -3.68 3.08
C ASN A 504 -8.06 -4.05 1.69
N LYS A 505 -8.08 -5.35 1.40
CA LYS A 505 -8.63 -5.86 0.15
C LYS A 505 -10.06 -5.33 -0.05
N GLN A 506 -10.35 -4.81 -1.24
CA GLN A 506 -11.64 -4.19 -1.53
C GLN A 506 -12.80 -5.17 -1.40
N ASN A 507 -13.91 -4.69 -0.84
CA ASN A 507 -15.17 -5.41 -0.79
C ASN A 507 -15.78 -5.56 -2.19
N ASN A 508 -16.69 -6.51 -2.39
CA ASN A 508 -17.34 -6.73 -3.68
C ASN A 508 -18.04 -5.48 -4.24
N LYS A 509 -18.61 -4.62 -3.38
CA LYS A 509 -19.24 -3.36 -3.80
C LYS A 509 -18.22 -2.36 -4.34
N ASP A 510 -17.10 -2.23 -3.65
CA ASP A 510 -16.01 -1.31 -4.02
C ASP A 510 -15.34 -1.77 -5.32
N ARG A 511 -15.17 -3.10 -5.48
CA ARG A 511 -14.65 -3.69 -6.72
C ARG A 511 -15.55 -3.39 -7.92
N ILE A 512 -16.87 -3.55 -7.78
CA ILE A 512 -17.83 -3.21 -8.83
C ILE A 512 -17.75 -1.72 -9.19
N LEU A 513 -17.59 -0.84 -8.19
CA LEU A 513 -17.44 0.60 -8.40
C LEU A 513 -16.13 0.91 -9.14
N ALA A 514 -15.02 0.27 -8.76
CA ALA A 514 -13.72 0.42 -9.41
C ALA A 514 -13.78 -0.02 -10.89
N TYR A 515 -14.35 -1.17 -11.16
CA TYR A 515 -14.56 -1.67 -12.53
C TYR A 515 -15.50 -0.77 -13.34
N ARG A 516 -16.59 -0.27 -12.73
CA ARG A 516 -17.49 0.68 -13.40
C ARG A 516 -16.76 1.95 -13.79
N THR A 517 -15.90 2.47 -12.89
CA THR A 517 -15.08 3.65 -13.19
C THR A 517 -14.10 3.36 -14.32
N ALA A 518 -13.44 2.21 -14.32
CA ALA A 518 -12.53 1.80 -15.39
C ALA A 518 -13.24 1.69 -16.75
N LEU A 519 -14.44 1.11 -16.77
CA LEU A 519 -15.28 1.03 -17.97
C LEU A 519 -15.63 2.41 -18.54
N LEU A 520 -15.99 3.35 -17.67
CA LEU A 520 -16.39 4.70 -18.07
C LEU A 520 -15.18 5.52 -18.54
N THR A 521 -14.09 5.49 -17.79
CA THR A 521 -12.94 6.36 -18.03
C THR A 521 -11.90 5.75 -18.99
N ARG A 522 -11.85 4.42 -19.11
CA ARG A 522 -10.78 3.68 -19.83
C ARG A 522 -9.37 4.14 -19.41
N GLY A 523 -9.20 4.38 -18.11
CA GLY A 523 -7.94 4.88 -17.53
C GLY A 523 -7.63 6.36 -17.79
N ARG A 524 -8.50 7.09 -18.52
CA ARG A 524 -8.32 8.52 -18.82
C ARG A 524 -9.54 9.32 -18.37
N ILE A 525 -9.28 10.42 -17.69
CA ILE A 525 -10.32 11.31 -17.18
C ILE A 525 -10.41 12.51 -18.13
N VAL A 526 -11.54 12.64 -18.84
CA VAL A 526 -11.77 13.67 -19.87
C VAL A 526 -13.02 14.48 -19.59
N THR A 527 -14.09 13.85 -19.13
CA THR A 527 -15.39 14.50 -18.92
C THR A 527 -15.67 14.76 -17.44
N PHE A 528 -16.62 15.67 -17.16
CA PHE A 528 -17.08 15.88 -15.78
C PHE A 528 -17.72 14.62 -15.16
N ALA A 529 -18.35 13.79 -15.99
CA ALA A 529 -18.87 12.51 -15.54
C ALA A 529 -17.74 11.55 -15.09
N ASP A 530 -16.61 11.55 -15.80
CA ASP A 530 -15.44 10.75 -15.43
C ASP A 530 -14.85 11.24 -14.12
N ILE A 531 -14.73 12.56 -13.93
CA ILE A 531 -14.25 13.15 -12.67
C ILE A 531 -15.17 12.74 -11.51
N LYS A 532 -16.49 12.83 -11.71
CA LYS A 532 -17.48 12.43 -10.70
C LYS A 532 -17.36 10.94 -10.37
N ALA A 533 -17.26 10.07 -11.36
CA ALA A 533 -17.08 8.63 -11.17
C ALA A 533 -15.75 8.30 -10.45
N PHE A 534 -14.69 8.99 -10.84
CA PHE A 534 -13.38 8.85 -10.20
C PHE A 534 -13.40 9.31 -8.74
N SER A 535 -14.08 10.43 -8.42
CA SER A 535 -14.25 10.91 -7.05
C SER A 535 -14.95 9.89 -6.17
N PHE A 536 -16.08 9.31 -6.62
CA PHE A 536 -16.77 8.27 -5.88
C PHE A 536 -15.94 7.00 -5.69
N ASN A 537 -15.14 6.62 -6.68
CA ASN A 537 -14.26 5.46 -6.55
C ASN A 537 -13.12 5.71 -5.54
N HIS A 538 -12.58 6.94 -5.51
CA HIS A 538 -11.47 7.30 -4.65
C HIS A 538 -11.89 7.50 -3.18
N PHE A 539 -12.95 8.29 -2.94
CA PHE A 539 -13.44 8.61 -1.60
C PHE A 539 -14.45 7.60 -1.05
N LYS A 540 -15.02 6.74 -1.90
CA LYS A 540 -15.98 5.67 -1.52
C LYS A 540 -17.14 6.19 -0.63
N THR A 541 -17.27 5.65 0.59
CA THR A 541 -18.34 5.97 1.56
C THR A 541 -18.15 7.30 2.26
N TYR A 542 -16.98 7.93 2.17
CA TYR A 542 -16.67 9.19 2.86
C TYR A 542 -17.32 10.42 2.23
N ILE A 543 -17.95 10.26 1.06
CA ILE A 543 -18.62 11.36 0.34
C ILE A 543 -20.05 10.97 -0.04
N ASP A 544 -20.96 11.95 0.03
CA ASP A 544 -22.36 11.80 -0.37
C ASP A 544 -22.63 12.28 -1.79
N ASP A 545 -22.04 13.41 -2.21
CA ASP A 545 -22.22 13.98 -3.55
C ASP A 545 -20.98 14.74 -4.02
N VAL A 546 -20.87 14.89 -5.34
CA VAL A 546 -19.80 15.64 -6.01
C VAL A 546 -20.41 16.55 -7.06
N LYS A 547 -20.13 17.85 -6.93
CA LYS A 547 -20.54 18.88 -7.89
C LYS A 547 -19.30 19.47 -8.56
N ILE A 548 -19.33 19.62 -9.88
CA ILE A 548 -18.21 20.10 -10.67
C ILE A 548 -18.62 21.35 -11.39
N GLU A 549 -17.84 22.42 -11.21
CA GLU A 549 -18.10 23.73 -11.78
C GLU A 549 -16.86 24.27 -12.50
N LYS A 550 -17.06 25.24 -13.37
CA LYS A 550 -15.97 25.99 -14.01
C LYS A 550 -15.67 27.21 -13.14
N GLY A 551 -14.42 27.34 -12.74
CA GLY A 551 -13.96 28.45 -11.93
C GLY A 551 -12.84 29.26 -12.58
N THR A 552 -12.33 30.22 -11.82
CA THR A 552 -11.15 31.01 -12.16
C THR A 552 -10.29 31.17 -10.91
N ARG A 553 -8.96 31.12 -11.08
CA ARG A 553 -8.01 31.41 -10.00
C ARG A 553 -6.99 32.47 -10.43
N LYS A 554 -6.50 33.21 -9.47
CA LYS A 554 -5.32 34.05 -9.65
C LYS A 554 -4.09 33.15 -9.59
N GLU A 555 -3.25 33.24 -10.62
CA GLU A 555 -2.00 32.47 -10.67
C GLU A 555 -0.95 33.03 -9.70
N ILE A 556 -0.05 32.15 -9.26
CA ILE A 556 1.06 32.51 -8.35
C ILE A 556 2.00 33.52 -9.04
N SER A 557 2.25 33.31 -10.34
CA SER A 557 3.04 34.25 -11.13
C SER A 557 2.19 35.46 -11.54
N VAL A 558 2.64 36.64 -11.19
CA VAL A 558 1.97 37.92 -11.55
C VAL A 558 1.80 38.06 -13.07
N LYS A 559 2.71 37.49 -13.88
CA LYS A 559 2.66 37.54 -15.35
C LYS A 559 1.58 36.65 -15.95
N ALA A 560 1.16 35.61 -15.25
CA ALA A 560 0.16 34.64 -15.73
C ALA A 560 -1.30 35.10 -15.52
N GLY A 561 -1.53 36.10 -14.64
CA GLY A 561 -2.84 36.71 -14.42
C GLY A 561 -3.86 35.73 -13.82
N PHE A 562 -4.97 35.53 -14.52
CA PHE A 562 -6.05 34.59 -14.12
C PHE A 562 -6.10 33.40 -15.07
N SER A 563 -6.18 32.20 -14.52
CA SER A 563 -6.42 30.98 -15.26
C SER A 563 -7.83 30.41 -15.00
N ARG A 564 -8.38 29.70 -15.99
CA ARG A 564 -9.60 28.92 -15.80
C ARG A 564 -9.28 27.68 -15.01
N THR A 565 -10.21 27.29 -14.12
CA THR A 565 -10.08 26.10 -13.28
C THR A 565 -11.30 25.21 -13.43
N VAL A 566 -11.13 23.95 -13.05
CA VAL A 566 -12.22 23.01 -12.79
C VAL A 566 -12.32 22.86 -11.28
N ASP A 567 -13.42 23.34 -10.72
CA ASP A 567 -13.67 23.34 -9.29
C ASP A 567 -14.52 22.14 -8.92
N ILE A 568 -14.02 21.32 -8.01
CA ILE A 568 -14.66 20.08 -7.56
C ILE A 568 -15.11 20.30 -6.12
N HIS A 569 -16.41 20.35 -5.94
CA HIS A 569 -17.07 20.47 -4.64
C HIS A 569 -17.49 19.10 -4.15
N ILE A 570 -16.94 18.68 -3.03
CA ILE A 570 -17.24 17.38 -2.41
C ILE A 570 -18.05 17.61 -1.15
N LYS A 571 -19.25 17.01 -1.12
CA LYS A 571 -20.06 16.93 0.09
C LYS A 571 -19.65 15.70 0.88
N THR A 572 -19.13 15.91 2.11
CA THR A 572 -18.63 14.84 2.96
C THR A 572 -19.73 14.18 3.77
N ASN A 573 -19.65 12.85 3.93
CA ASN A 573 -20.43 12.12 4.93
C ASN A 573 -19.71 12.25 6.27
N GLN A 574 -20.27 13.08 7.17
CA GLN A 574 -19.62 13.40 8.43
C GLN A 574 -19.44 12.18 9.33
N ALA A 575 -20.41 11.26 9.39
CA ALA A 575 -20.35 10.07 10.23
C ALA A 575 -19.18 9.14 9.86
N GLU A 576 -18.94 8.96 8.56
CA GLU A 576 -17.85 8.11 8.06
C GLU A 576 -16.49 8.85 8.13
N LYS A 577 -16.47 10.15 7.89
CA LYS A 577 -15.27 10.99 7.95
C LYS A 577 -14.66 11.03 9.35
N GLU A 578 -15.48 11.07 10.40
CA GLU A 578 -15.04 11.06 11.81
C GLU A 578 -14.28 9.78 12.19
N SER A 579 -14.42 8.70 11.42
CA SER A 579 -13.64 7.46 11.60
C SER A 579 -12.20 7.57 11.13
N LEU A 580 -11.87 8.57 10.29
CA LEU A 580 -10.53 8.80 9.75
C LEU A 580 -9.75 9.81 10.61
N SER A 581 -8.44 9.61 10.69
CA SER A 581 -7.56 10.64 11.23
C SER A 581 -7.45 11.84 10.27
N VAL A 582 -7.14 13.02 10.81
CA VAL A 582 -6.96 14.24 9.99
C VAL A 582 -5.88 14.02 8.92
N THR A 583 -4.80 13.34 9.27
CA THR A 583 -3.69 13.05 8.36
C THR A 583 -4.09 12.09 7.23
N GLU A 584 -4.94 11.12 7.50
CA GLU A 584 -5.48 10.22 6.46
C GLU A 584 -6.43 10.95 5.52
N TRP A 585 -7.27 11.84 6.04
CA TRP A 585 -8.16 12.65 5.22
C TRP A 585 -7.38 13.60 4.30
N ASP A 586 -6.38 14.30 4.83
CA ASP A 586 -5.51 15.17 4.06
C ASP A 586 -4.77 14.40 2.96
N TYR A 587 -4.26 13.21 3.31
CA TYR A 587 -3.64 12.31 2.34
C TYR A 587 -4.62 11.89 1.23
N LEU A 588 -5.87 11.53 1.56
CA LEU A 588 -6.89 11.17 0.56
C LEU A 588 -7.16 12.34 -0.40
N CYS A 589 -7.27 13.56 0.11
CA CYS A 589 -7.47 14.75 -0.71
C CYS A 589 -6.27 15.02 -1.63
N GLU A 590 -5.04 14.95 -1.12
CA GLU A 590 -3.84 15.16 -1.91
C GLU A 590 -3.61 14.07 -2.96
N SER A 591 -3.78 12.81 -2.59
CA SER A 591 -3.64 11.68 -3.50
C SER A 591 -4.71 11.70 -4.60
N PHE A 592 -5.94 12.14 -4.27
CA PHE A 592 -6.99 12.37 -5.26
C PHE A 592 -6.56 13.40 -6.31
N MET A 593 -6.05 14.57 -5.87
CA MET A 593 -5.61 15.62 -6.78
C MET A 593 -4.44 15.21 -7.65
N LYS A 594 -3.44 14.52 -7.10
CA LYS A 594 -2.30 13.98 -7.86
C LYS A 594 -2.73 12.93 -8.89
N ASN A 595 -3.55 11.96 -8.48
CA ASN A 595 -4.06 10.93 -9.37
C ASN A 595 -4.99 11.48 -10.46
N LEU A 596 -5.79 12.49 -10.13
CA LEU A 596 -6.63 13.19 -11.10
C LEU A 596 -5.77 13.91 -12.16
N SER A 597 -4.75 14.62 -11.72
CA SER A 597 -3.82 15.33 -12.61
C SER A 597 -3.04 14.37 -13.52
N SER A 598 -2.59 13.22 -13.00
CA SER A 598 -1.84 12.23 -13.78
C SER A 598 -2.69 11.52 -14.84
N LYS A 599 -3.99 11.28 -14.54
CA LYS A 599 -4.92 10.56 -15.45
C LYS A 599 -5.72 11.47 -16.39
N SER A 600 -5.61 12.79 -16.25
CA SER A 600 -6.31 13.77 -17.07
C SER A 600 -5.36 14.48 -18.03
N SER A 601 -5.92 15.18 -19.03
CA SER A 601 -5.14 16.01 -19.95
C SER A 601 -4.56 17.27 -19.30
N ASN A 602 -4.96 17.57 -18.05
CA ASN A 602 -4.52 18.71 -17.22
C ASN A 602 -4.49 20.08 -17.95
N VAL A 603 -5.45 20.28 -18.89
CA VAL A 603 -5.57 21.53 -19.66
C VAL A 603 -5.93 22.70 -18.75
N PHE A 604 -6.78 22.44 -17.75
CA PHE A 604 -7.17 23.38 -16.72
C PHE A 604 -6.78 22.81 -15.34
N PRO A 605 -6.17 23.63 -14.47
CA PRO A 605 -5.87 23.19 -13.11
C PRO A 605 -7.15 22.88 -12.33
N TYR A 606 -7.07 21.83 -11.52
CA TYR A 606 -8.16 21.39 -10.66
C TYR A 606 -8.07 22.08 -9.29
N ARG A 607 -9.22 22.35 -8.68
CA ARG A 607 -9.31 22.77 -7.27
C ARG A 607 -10.33 21.92 -6.54
N LEU A 608 -9.99 21.54 -5.33
CA LEU A 608 -10.85 20.75 -4.46
C LEU A 608 -11.44 21.65 -3.38
N PHE A 609 -12.76 21.63 -3.23
CA PHE A 609 -13.50 22.28 -2.17
C PHE A 609 -14.26 21.24 -1.38
N ILE A 610 -14.18 21.34 -0.07
CA ILE A 610 -14.82 20.39 0.85
C ILE A 610 -15.99 21.14 1.48
N ASP A 611 -17.19 20.74 1.10
CA ASP A 611 -18.43 21.28 1.68
C ASP A 611 -18.80 20.39 2.87
N SER A 612 -18.92 21.00 4.03
CA SER A 612 -19.28 20.34 5.31
C SER A 612 -20.77 20.04 5.40
#